data_29a401701a51c29007704fc8893daaa1
#
_entry.id   29a401701a51c29007704fc8893daaa1
#
_cell.length_a   1.000
_cell.length_b   1.000
_cell.length_c   1.000
_cell.angle_alpha   90.00
_cell.angle_beta   90.00
_cell.angle_gamma   90.00
#
_symmetry.space_group_name_H-M   'P 1'
#
loop_
_entity.id
_entity.type
_entity.pdbx_description
1 polymer ?
#
loop_
_entity_poly.entity_id
_entity_poly.type
_entity_poly.pdbx_seq_one_letter_code
_entity_poly.pdbx_strand_id
1 'polypeptide(L)'
;EFTGRIVAEFGFEPTADQASALQVFGSFLADRRDNCVMVLRGSAGTGKTSLAGAMMRTMSRLGQKLQLLAPTGRAAKVLSQSSGFPAFTIHRKIYREKAYQGLDGQFNLNDNRYRNTLFVVDEASMISRGLGDMLGDASSSATTFGSGSLLDDLVKYVYAGDNCRLLLIGDKAQLPPVGEEEAPALSADTLQEYGLHVYQCDLNEVLRQSQDSGVLYNATVIRQMITHDEVTQLPRITFKRFADIVQVPGDELIESLATSYSQVGMDDT
;
A
#
# COMPACT_ATOMS: atom_id res chain seq x y z
N GLU A 1 -22.90 -3.17 -15.03
CA GLU A 1 -22.49 -2.07 -15.93
C GLU A 1 -21.20 -1.38 -15.45
N PHE A 2 -21.11 -0.98 -14.17
CA PHE A 2 -19.93 -0.32 -13.59
C PHE A 2 -18.68 -1.22 -13.62
N THR A 3 -18.79 -2.44 -13.12
CA THR A 3 -17.70 -3.43 -13.12
C THR A 3 -17.17 -3.71 -14.52
N GLY A 4 -18.06 -3.81 -15.53
CA GLY A 4 -17.67 -4.02 -16.92
C GLY A 4 -16.83 -2.87 -17.50
N ARG A 5 -17.02 -1.64 -17.05
CA ARG A 5 -16.18 -0.50 -17.47
C ARG A 5 -14.76 -0.59 -16.89
N ILE A 6 -14.62 -1.06 -15.65
CA ILE A 6 -13.31 -1.27 -15.04
C ILE A 6 -12.58 -2.41 -15.74
N VAL A 7 -13.26 -3.52 -16.05
CA VAL A 7 -12.70 -4.65 -16.79
C VAL A 7 -12.21 -4.23 -18.18
N ALA A 8 -12.99 -3.41 -18.89
CA ALA A 8 -12.58 -2.87 -20.18
C ALA A 8 -11.32 -1.98 -20.07
N GLU A 9 -11.21 -1.20 -18.99
CA GLU A 9 -10.02 -0.37 -18.72
C GLU A 9 -8.82 -1.18 -18.25
N PHE A 10 -9.07 -2.33 -17.60
CA PHE A 10 -8.03 -3.24 -17.15
C PHE A 10 -7.30 -3.90 -18.32
N GLY A 11 -8.00 -4.16 -19.43
CA GLY A 11 -7.41 -4.69 -20.66
C GLY A 11 -7.10 -6.19 -20.61
N PHE A 12 -7.41 -6.88 -19.52
CA PHE A 12 -7.21 -8.31 -19.32
C PHE A 12 -8.46 -8.92 -18.68
N GLU A 13 -8.62 -10.23 -18.84
CA GLU A 13 -9.63 -10.96 -18.09
C GLU A 13 -9.23 -11.01 -16.60
N PRO A 14 -10.07 -10.50 -15.69
CA PRO A 14 -9.74 -10.50 -14.27
C PRO A 14 -9.75 -11.93 -13.71
N THR A 15 -8.86 -12.22 -12.77
CA THR A 15 -8.91 -13.45 -11.98
C THR A 15 -10.16 -13.45 -11.10
N ALA A 16 -10.48 -14.61 -10.48
CA ALA A 16 -11.64 -14.72 -9.59
C ALA A 16 -11.55 -13.72 -8.42
N ASP A 17 -10.36 -13.60 -7.81
CA ASP A 17 -10.12 -12.65 -6.72
C ASP A 17 -10.27 -11.20 -7.19
N GLN A 18 -9.75 -10.86 -8.36
CA GLN A 18 -9.87 -9.52 -8.94
C GLN A 18 -11.33 -9.19 -9.29
N ALA A 19 -12.09 -10.14 -9.83
CA ALA A 19 -13.51 -9.96 -10.09
C ALA A 19 -14.30 -9.73 -8.79
N SER A 20 -13.99 -10.49 -7.73
CA SER A 20 -14.56 -10.29 -6.39
C SER A 20 -14.22 -8.90 -5.84
N ALA A 21 -12.96 -8.47 -5.96
CA ALA A 21 -12.52 -7.15 -5.53
C ALA A 21 -13.29 -6.02 -6.24
N LEU A 22 -13.58 -6.17 -7.53
CA LEU A 22 -14.38 -5.21 -8.29
C LEU A 22 -15.84 -5.14 -7.81
N GLN A 23 -16.42 -6.27 -7.40
CA GLN A 23 -17.76 -6.30 -6.82
C GLN A 23 -17.80 -5.60 -5.45
N VAL A 24 -16.81 -5.89 -4.59
CA VAL A 24 -16.66 -5.23 -3.29
C VAL A 24 -16.46 -3.73 -3.47
N PHE A 25 -15.63 -3.31 -4.43
CA PHE A 25 -15.42 -1.91 -4.76
C PHE A 25 -16.72 -1.22 -5.21
N GLY A 26 -17.50 -1.89 -6.06
CA GLY A 26 -18.82 -1.38 -6.46
C GLY A 26 -19.76 -1.19 -5.28
N SER A 27 -19.80 -2.14 -4.35
CA SER A 27 -20.61 -2.06 -3.12
C SER A 27 -20.14 -0.93 -2.21
N PHE A 28 -18.83 -0.78 -2.03
CA PHE A 28 -18.21 0.31 -1.27
C PHE A 28 -18.58 1.70 -1.82
N LEU A 29 -18.57 1.87 -3.14
CA LEU A 29 -18.91 3.13 -3.78
C LEU A 29 -20.42 3.43 -3.74
N ALA A 30 -21.26 2.40 -3.79
CA ALA A 30 -22.71 2.53 -3.74
C ALA A 30 -23.26 2.76 -2.33
N ASP A 31 -22.47 2.53 -1.30
CA ASP A 31 -22.88 2.74 0.09
C ASP A 31 -23.11 4.23 0.35
N ARG A 32 -24.19 4.55 1.06
CA ARG A 32 -24.57 5.93 1.39
C ARG A 32 -24.02 6.42 2.74
N ARG A 33 -23.37 5.53 3.49
CA ARG A 33 -22.75 5.91 4.77
C ARG A 33 -21.50 6.76 4.54
N ASP A 34 -21.29 7.74 5.39
CA ASP A 34 -20.17 8.67 5.29
C ASP A 34 -18.85 8.10 5.86
N ASN A 35 -18.93 6.98 6.59
CA ASN A 35 -17.80 6.37 7.31
C ASN A 35 -17.34 5.05 6.67
N CYS A 36 -17.43 4.91 5.35
CA CYS A 36 -16.99 3.71 4.67
C CYS A 36 -15.50 3.77 4.29
N VAL A 37 -14.77 2.69 4.55
CA VAL A 37 -13.39 2.46 4.10
C VAL A 37 -13.32 1.14 3.35
N MET A 38 -12.48 1.08 2.31
CA MET A 38 -12.17 -0.18 1.64
C MET A 38 -10.70 -0.52 1.81
N VAL A 39 -10.41 -1.80 2.10
CA VAL A 39 -9.06 -2.36 2.18
C VAL A 39 -8.89 -3.40 1.07
N LEU A 40 -7.97 -3.13 0.16
CA LEU A 40 -7.55 -4.06 -0.89
C LEU A 40 -6.16 -4.60 -0.54
N ARG A 41 -6.12 -5.88 -0.16
CA ARG A 41 -4.89 -6.56 0.22
C ARG A 41 -4.47 -7.48 -0.91
N GLY A 42 -3.18 -7.55 -1.17
CA GLY A 42 -2.66 -8.48 -2.16
C GLY A 42 -1.15 -8.52 -2.13
N SER A 43 -0.62 -9.66 -2.49
CA SER A 43 0.82 -9.87 -2.55
C SER A 43 1.43 -9.38 -3.87
N ALA A 44 2.76 -9.39 -3.95
CA ALA A 44 3.46 -9.15 -5.20
C ALA A 44 2.98 -10.16 -6.27
N GLY A 45 2.77 -9.72 -7.50
CA GLY A 45 2.33 -10.57 -8.61
C GLY A 45 0.84 -10.90 -8.67
N THR A 46 0.01 -10.40 -7.76
CA THR A 46 -1.46 -10.57 -7.82
C THR A 46 -2.17 -9.55 -8.71
N GLY A 47 -1.42 -8.65 -9.34
CA GLY A 47 -1.97 -7.60 -10.19
C GLY A 47 -2.65 -6.44 -9.44
N LYS A 48 -2.40 -6.32 -8.13
CA LYS A 48 -2.96 -5.27 -7.25
C LYS A 48 -2.81 -3.86 -7.84
N THR A 49 -1.60 -3.48 -8.22
CA THR A 49 -1.30 -2.15 -8.79
C THR A 49 -2.02 -1.91 -10.12
N SER A 50 -2.08 -2.93 -11.00
CA SER A 50 -2.78 -2.84 -12.27
C SER A 50 -4.29 -2.70 -12.08
N LEU A 51 -4.87 -3.48 -11.17
CA LEU A 51 -6.28 -3.41 -10.83
C LEU A 51 -6.64 -2.04 -10.22
N ALA A 52 -5.85 -1.57 -9.26
CA ALA A 52 -6.03 -0.25 -8.67
C ALA A 52 -5.92 0.86 -9.73
N GLY A 53 -4.96 0.77 -10.65
CA GLY A 53 -4.82 1.70 -11.77
C GLY A 53 -6.07 1.74 -12.66
N ALA A 54 -6.65 0.58 -13.00
CA ALA A 54 -7.88 0.49 -13.78
C ALA A 54 -9.08 1.09 -13.02
N MET A 55 -9.21 0.80 -11.72
CA MET A 55 -10.22 1.41 -10.85
C MET A 55 -10.12 2.94 -10.89
N MET A 56 -8.93 3.49 -10.67
CA MET A 56 -8.69 4.93 -10.64
C MET A 56 -8.98 5.60 -11.98
N ARG A 57 -8.53 5.02 -13.10
CA ARG A 57 -8.82 5.56 -14.44
C ARG A 57 -10.31 5.56 -14.75
N THR A 58 -11.01 4.47 -14.43
CA THR A 58 -12.48 4.40 -14.60
C THR A 58 -13.19 5.44 -13.75
N MET A 59 -12.82 5.56 -12.47
CA MET A 59 -13.42 6.54 -11.56
C MET A 59 -13.20 7.98 -12.05
N SER A 60 -11.99 8.30 -12.52
CA SER A 60 -11.68 9.61 -13.08
C SER A 60 -12.53 9.93 -14.33
N ARG A 61 -12.72 8.95 -15.23
CA ARG A 61 -13.60 9.09 -16.40
C ARG A 61 -15.06 9.30 -16.05
N LEU A 62 -15.48 8.76 -14.90
CA LEU A 62 -16.83 8.99 -14.37
C LEU A 62 -16.97 10.30 -13.58
N GLY A 63 -15.92 11.14 -13.57
CA GLY A 63 -15.93 12.43 -12.90
C GLY A 63 -15.69 12.38 -11.39
N GLN A 64 -15.31 11.20 -10.84
CA GLN A 64 -14.94 11.07 -9.44
C GLN A 64 -13.63 11.79 -9.16
N LYS A 65 -13.62 12.65 -8.16
CA LYS A 65 -12.39 13.29 -7.67
C LYS A 65 -11.54 12.28 -6.93
N LEU A 66 -10.24 12.24 -7.26
CA LEU A 66 -9.27 11.34 -6.67
C LEU A 66 -8.14 12.11 -5.99
N GLN A 67 -7.65 11.59 -4.88
CA GLN A 67 -6.41 12.00 -4.23
C GLN A 67 -5.56 10.77 -3.98
N LEU A 68 -4.42 10.67 -4.66
CA LEU A 68 -3.53 9.52 -4.55
C LEU A 68 -2.41 9.83 -3.58
N LEU A 69 -2.23 8.96 -2.63
CA LEU A 69 -1.29 9.12 -1.53
C LEU A 69 -0.44 7.87 -1.34
N ALA A 70 0.76 8.05 -0.79
CA ALA A 70 1.62 6.95 -0.36
C ALA A 70 2.42 7.36 0.89
N PRO A 71 2.93 6.41 1.69
CA PRO A 71 3.73 6.72 2.88
C PRO A 71 5.05 7.42 2.58
N THR A 72 5.69 7.07 1.45
CA THR A 72 7.02 7.58 1.08
C THR A 72 7.02 8.27 -0.28
N GLY A 73 8.02 9.13 -0.53
CA GLY A 73 8.19 9.81 -1.81
C GLY A 73 8.42 8.84 -2.97
N ARG A 74 9.17 7.74 -2.74
CA ARG A 74 9.39 6.69 -3.73
C ARG A 74 8.08 5.99 -4.10
N ALA A 75 7.30 5.57 -3.12
CA ALA A 75 6.00 4.94 -3.35
C ALA A 75 5.03 5.89 -4.07
N ALA A 76 5.00 7.18 -3.71
CA ALA A 76 4.19 8.17 -4.40
C ALA A 76 4.60 8.34 -5.88
N LYS A 77 5.91 8.32 -6.18
CA LYS A 77 6.42 8.38 -7.56
C LYS A 77 5.97 7.16 -8.37
N VAL A 78 6.11 5.95 -7.80
CA VAL A 78 5.66 4.71 -8.45
C VAL A 78 4.16 4.71 -8.69
N LEU A 79 3.37 5.11 -7.68
CA LEU A 79 1.91 5.22 -7.81
C LEU A 79 1.52 6.23 -8.89
N SER A 80 2.20 7.37 -8.97
CA SER A 80 1.94 8.37 -10.01
C SER A 80 2.24 7.83 -11.40
N GLN A 81 3.36 7.11 -11.58
CA GLN A 81 3.74 6.53 -12.87
C GLN A 81 2.78 5.42 -13.30
N SER A 82 2.40 4.53 -12.41
CA SER A 82 1.52 3.39 -12.71
C SER A 82 0.06 3.77 -12.94
N SER A 83 -0.43 4.79 -12.23
CA SER A 83 -1.81 5.26 -12.35
C SER A 83 -2.01 6.27 -13.48
N GLY A 84 -0.98 7.04 -13.82
CA GLY A 84 -1.08 8.19 -14.71
C GLY A 84 -1.62 9.46 -14.04
N PHE A 85 -1.77 9.48 -12.71
CA PHE A 85 -2.27 10.61 -11.93
C PHE A 85 -1.23 11.14 -10.95
N PRO A 86 -1.25 12.43 -10.60
CA PRO A 86 -0.38 12.96 -9.55
C PRO A 86 -0.63 12.26 -8.21
N ALA A 87 0.43 11.78 -7.58
CA ALA A 87 0.41 11.21 -6.24
C ALA A 87 1.36 11.97 -5.31
N PHE A 88 1.00 12.02 -4.04
CA PHE A 88 1.73 12.77 -3.01
C PHE A 88 2.02 11.88 -1.80
N THR A 89 2.99 12.27 -0.99
CA THR A 89 3.13 11.61 0.31
C THR A 89 1.97 12.00 1.24
N ILE A 90 1.58 11.08 2.13
CA ILE A 90 0.55 11.34 3.14
C ILE A 90 0.93 12.60 3.92
N HIS A 91 2.16 12.67 4.43
CA HIS A 91 2.65 13.81 5.20
C HIS A 91 2.47 15.15 4.47
N ARG A 92 2.89 15.23 3.22
CA ARG A 92 2.75 16.44 2.40
C ARG A 92 1.30 16.87 2.21
N LYS A 93 0.37 15.91 2.20
CA LYS A 93 -1.05 16.19 1.95
C LYS A 93 -1.78 16.61 3.21
N ILE A 94 -1.58 15.90 4.34
CA ILE A 94 -2.40 16.07 5.52
C ILE A 94 -1.83 17.03 6.55
N TYR A 95 -0.52 17.31 6.51
CA TYR A 95 0.11 18.24 7.46
C TYR A 95 0.48 19.56 6.81
N ARG A 96 0.49 20.60 7.63
CA ARG A 96 1.02 21.94 7.31
C ARG A 96 2.00 22.37 8.37
N GLU A 97 3.05 23.05 7.94
CA GLU A 97 3.98 23.68 8.86
C GLU A 97 3.27 24.78 9.64
N LYS A 98 3.45 24.79 10.94
CA LYS A 98 2.96 25.87 11.79
C LYS A 98 3.88 27.08 11.57
N ALA A 99 3.36 28.15 11.03
CA ALA A 99 4.09 29.41 10.96
C ALA A 99 4.29 29.94 12.40
N TYR A 100 5.41 29.57 13.03
CA TYR A 100 5.75 30.03 14.38
C TYR A 100 7.23 30.45 14.48
N GLN A 101 7.45 31.53 15.19
CA GLN A 101 8.76 32.10 15.52
C GLN A 101 9.44 31.28 16.64
N GLY A 102 9.83 30.04 16.38
CA GLY A 102 10.50 29.21 17.38
C GLY A 102 11.11 27.95 16.77
N LEU A 103 12.17 27.46 17.40
CA LEU A 103 13.10 26.43 16.93
C LEU A 103 12.53 25.00 16.80
N ASP A 104 11.25 24.77 17.11
CA ASP A 104 10.63 23.44 17.06
C ASP A 104 9.63 23.37 15.91
N GLY A 105 9.99 22.65 14.85
CA GLY A 105 9.12 22.37 13.71
C GLY A 105 7.92 21.50 14.11
N GLN A 106 6.85 22.12 14.61
CA GLN A 106 5.59 21.44 14.85
C GLN A 106 4.72 21.49 13.59
N PHE A 107 4.27 20.33 13.13
CA PHE A 107 3.35 20.20 12.01
C PHE A 107 1.95 19.87 12.53
N ASN A 108 0.97 20.67 12.16
CA ASN A 108 -0.42 20.44 12.50
C ASN A 108 -1.17 19.77 11.35
N LEU A 109 -2.21 19.03 11.69
CA LEU A 109 -3.16 18.50 10.72
C LEU A 109 -3.80 19.65 9.93
N ASN A 110 -3.83 19.52 8.61
CA ASN A 110 -4.43 20.50 7.71
C ASN A 110 -5.97 20.34 7.70
N ASP A 111 -6.69 21.39 7.33
CA ASP A 111 -8.13 21.30 7.09
C ASP A 111 -8.40 20.56 5.78
N ASN A 112 -9.26 19.54 5.83
CA ASN A 112 -9.72 18.88 4.61
C ASN A 112 -10.86 19.68 3.97
N ARG A 113 -10.58 20.32 2.84
CA ARG A 113 -11.56 21.09 2.05
C ARG A 113 -12.08 20.31 0.84
N TYR A 114 -11.75 19.02 0.74
CA TYR A 114 -12.23 18.18 -0.35
C TYR A 114 -13.70 17.79 -0.15
N ARG A 115 -14.39 17.63 -1.28
CA ARG A 115 -15.77 17.16 -1.33
C ARG A 115 -15.92 16.09 -2.39
N ASN A 116 -16.72 15.07 -2.10
CA ASN A 116 -17.00 13.95 -3.00
C ASN A 116 -15.70 13.34 -3.55
N THR A 117 -14.70 13.11 -2.68
CA THR A 117 -13.37 12.72 -3.09
C THR A 117 -13.01 11.35 -2.53
N LEU A 118 -12.51 10.48 -3.40
CA LEU A 118 -11.92 9.21 -3.02
C LEU A 118 -10.40 9.39 -2.80
N PHE A 119 -9.99 9.20 -1.57
CA PHE A 119 -8.57 9.11 -1.19
C PHE A 119 -8.10 7.68 -1.39
N VAL A 120 -7.05 7.49 -2.16
CA VAL A 120 -6.43 6.19 -2.44
C VAL A 120 -5.03 6.21 -1.88
N VAL A 121 -4.74 5.29 -0.98
CA VAL A 121 -3.43 5.16 -0.34
C VAL A 121 -2.82 3.82 -0.73
N ASP A 122 -1.72 3.85 -1.46
CA ASP A 122 -0.93 2.65 -1.76
C ASP A 122 0.17 2.45 -0.71
N GLU A 123 0.70 1.23 -0.62
CA GLU A 123 1.68 0.81 0.40
C GLU A 123 1.21 1.07 1.85
N ALA A 124 -0.09 0.90 2.10
CA ALA A 124 -0.69 1.17 3.40
C ALA A 124 -0.16 0.29 4.55
N SER A 125 0.53 -0.82 4.24
CA SER A 125 1.23 -1.65 5.22
C SER A 125 2.30 -0.90 6.04
N MET A 126 2.80 0.23 5.52
CA MET A 126 3.81 1.06 6.18
C MET A 126 3.22 2.12 7.13
N ILE A 127 1.90 2.24 7.24
CA ILE A 127 1.26 3.28 8.06
C ILE A 127 1.14 2.79 9.50
N SER A 128 1.77 3.50 10.46
CA SER A 128 1.77 3.15 11.87
C SER A 128 0.68 3.86 12.68
N ARG A 129 0.32 3.27 13.81
CA ARG A 129 -0.46 3.92 14.88
C ARG A 129 0.41 4.67 15.90
N GLY A 130 1.73 4.65 15.75
CA GLY A 130 2.65 5.34 16.67
C GLY A 130 2.92 4.62 17.99
N LEU A 131 2.51 3.37 18.15
CA LEU A 131 2.78 2.58 19.36
C LEU A 131 4.28 2.32 19.59
N GLY A 132 5.11 2.37 18.53
CA GLY A 132 6.55 2.15 18.59
C GLY A 132 7.35 3.37 19.04
N ASP A 133 6.88 4.58 18.78
CA ASP A 133 7.59 5.82 19.14
C ASP A 133 7.53 6.14 20.65
N MET A 134 6.62 5.51 21.39
CA MET A 134 6.55 5.67 22.86
C MET A 134 7.66 4.92 23.62
N LEU A 135 8.42 4.03 22.96
CA LEU A 135 9.48 3.23 23.59
C LEU A 135 10.90 3.69 23.22
N GLY A 136 11.07 4.71 22.38
CA GLY A 136 12.36 5.21 21.90
C GLY A 136 12.70 6.57 22.47
N ASP A 137 13.77 6.62 23.26
CA ASP A 137 14.60 7.74 23.72
C ASP A 137 14.02 9.18 23.56
N ALA A 138 13.65 9.76 24.70
CA ALA A 138 13.26 11.18 24.87
C ALA A 138 14.38 12.20 24.60
N SER A 139 15.40 11.88 23.82
CA SER A 139 16.62 12.72 23.65
C SER A 139 16.87 13.26 22.24
N SER A 140 16.00 12.98 21.26
CA SER A 140 16.12 13.62 19.96
C SER A 140 15.04 14.70 19.79
N SER A 141 15.43 15.90 19.39
CA SER A 141 14.55 17.00 18.95
C SER A 141 13.83 16.58 17.65
N ALA A 142 12.97 15.56 17.75
CA ALA A 142 12.26 15.00 16.64
C ALA A 142 11.10 15.93 16.26
N THR A 143 11.05 16.30 15.02
CA THR A 143 9.91 16.99 14.39
C THR A 143 8.64 16.19 14.67
N THR A 144 7.71 16.73 15.46
CA THR A 144 6.45 16.05 15.79
C THR A 144 5.39 16.40 14.76
N PHE A 145 4.82 15.36 14.13
CA PHE A 145 3.71 15.50 13.19
C PHE A 145 2.38 15.17 13.89
N GLY A 146 1.44 16.12 13.84
CA GLY A 146 0.07 15.92 14.29
C GLY A 146 -0.07 15.28 15.67
N SER A 147 -0.78 14.16 15.75
CA SER A 147 -0.99 13.38 16.98
C SER A 147 0.15 12.43 17.33
N GLY A 148 1.12 12.24 16.44
CA GLY A 148 2.13 11.19 16.51
C GLY A 148 1.68 9.83 15.94
N SER A 149 0.41 9.68 15.56
CA SER A 149 -0.15 8.52 14.88
C SER A 149 -0.54 8.89 13.46
N LEU A 150 0.20 8.38 12.48
CA LEU A 150 -0.08 8.69 11.08
C LEU A 150 -1.45 8.15 10.63
N LEU A 151 -1.85 6.98 11.14
CA LEU A 151 -3.15 6.39 10.82
C LEU A 151 -4.30 7.22 11.40
N ASP A 152 -4.21 7.63 12.66
CA ASP A 152 -5.22 8.48 13.32
C ASP A 152 -5.42 9.78 12.55
N ASP A 153 -4.31 10.42 12.20
CA ASP A 153 -4.33 11.70 11.50
C ASP A 153 -4.87 11.56 10.06
N LEU A 154 -4.53 10.47 9.37
CA LEU A 154 -5.06 10.18 8.04
C LEU A 154 -6.58 9.98 8.09
N VAL A 155 -7.07 9.16 9.02
CA VAL A 155 -8.51 8.91 9.20
C VAL A 155 -9.24 10.21 9.55
N LYS A 156 -8.75 10.95 10.54
CA LYS A 156 -9.33 12.25 10.91
C LYS A 156 -9.37 13.22 9.72
N TYR A 157 -8.28 13.31 8.97
CA TYR A 157 -8.19 14.20 7.83
C TYR A 157 -9.22 13.83 6.75
N VAL A 158 -9.25 12.56 6.33
CA VAL A 158 -10.13 12.13 5.23
C VAL A 158 -11.60 12.36 5.58
N TYR A 159 -12.04 11.91 6.76
CA TYR A 159 -13.43 11.97 7.17
C TYR A 159 -13.88 13.34 7.75
N ALA A 160 -12.97 14.29 7.89
CA ALA A 160 -13.31 15.69 8.09
C ALA A 160 -13.81 16.39 6.79
N GLY A 161 -13.59 15.78 5.63
CA GLY A 161 -14.09 16.26 4.35
C GLY A 161 -15.55 15.86 4.12
N ASP A 162 -16.19 16.55 3.20
CA ASP A 162 -17.60 16.34 2.85
C ASP A 162 -17.71 15.19 1.83
N ASN A 163 -18.38 14.09 2.23
CA ASN A 163 -18.51 12.86 1.42
C ASN A 163 -17.18 12.36 0.85
N CYS A 164 -16.14 12.31 1.71
CA CYS A 164 -14.83 11.76 1.36
C CYS A 164 -14.75 10.30 1.81
N ARG A 165 -14.04 9.47 1.05
CA ARG A 165 -13.87 8.04 1.30
C ARG A 165 -12.41 7.65 1.19
N LEU A 166 -12.04 6.54 1.82
CA LEU A 166 -10.68 6.04 1.88
C LEU A 166 -10.61 4.63 1.28
N LEU A 167 -9.69 4.42 0.35
CA LEU A 167 -9.26 3.12 -0.17
C LEU A 167 -7.81 2.90 0.24
N LEU A 168 -7.55 1.88 1.03
CA LEU A 168 -6.24 1.45 1.50
C LEU A 168 -5.79 0.23 0.71
N ILE A 169 -4.61 0.30 0.12
CA ILE A 169 -4.04 -0.76 -0.70
C ILE A 169 -2.70 -1.17 -0.08
N GLY A 170 -2.49 -2.46 0.12
CA GLY A 170 -1.24 -2.93 0.71
C GLY A 170 -1.08 -4.44 0.68
N ASP A 171 0.01 -4.90 1.27
CA ASP A 171 0.36 -6.32 1.38
C ASP A 171 0.55 -6.69 2.86
N LYS A 172 -0.30 -7.58 3.39
CA LYS A 172 -0.21 -8.06 4.78
C LYS A 172 1.06 -8.87 5.07
N ALA A 173 1.69 -9.42 4.04
CA ALA A 173 2.92 -10.19 4.20
C ALA A 173 4.19 -9.33 4.17
N GLN A 174 4.05 -8.02 3.91
CA GLN A 174 5.15 -7.08 4.15
C GLN A 174 5.34 -6.85 5.65
N LEU A 175 6.57 -6.48 6.01
CA LEU A 175 6.89 -6.16 7.41
C LEU A 175 5.97 -5.03 7.90
N PRO A 176 5.32 -5.20 9.06
CA PRO A 176 4.54 -4.15 9.66
C PRO A 176 5.44 -2.99 10.14
N PRO A 177 4.86 -1.85 10.48
CA PRO A 177 5.60 -0.75 11.10
C PRO A 177 6.35 -1.21 12.36
N VAL A 178 7.46 -0.53 12.68
CA VAL A 178 8.28 -0.87 13.84
C VAL A 178 7.45 -0.78 15.11
N GLY A 179 7.49 -1.85 15.92
CA GLY A 179 6.75 -1.94 17.17
C GLY A 179 5.30 -2.43 17.04
N GLU A 180 4.86 -2.80 15.84
CA GLU A 180 3.53 -3.34 15.59
C GLU A 180 3.61 -4.79 15.09
N GLU A 181 2.70 -5.66 15.54
CA GLU A 181 2.67 -7.07 15.16
C GLU A 181 2.07 -7.26 13.76
N GLU A 182 1.14 -6.40 13.36
CA GLU A 182 0.52 -6.38 12.05
C GLU A 182 0.36 -4.94 11.52
N ALA A 183 0.09 -4.79 10.23
CA ALA A 183 -0.14 -3.49 9.60
C ALA A 183 -1.53 -2.94 10.00
N PRO A 184 -1.63 -1.93 10.88
CA PRO A 184 -2.91 -1.47 11.45
C PRO A 184 -3.83 -0.88 10.37
N ALA A 185 -3.28 -0.24 9.35
CA ALA A 185 -4.06 0.30 8.24
C ALA A 185 -4.69 -0.77 7.33
N LEU A 186 -4.26 -2.02 7.44
CA LEU A 186 -4.81 -3.16 6.70
C LEU A 186 -5.66 -4.09 7.57
N SER A 187 -5.78 -3.80 8.87
CA SER A 187 -6.57 -4.56 9.83
C SER A 187 -8.01 -4.02 9.89
N ALA A 188 -8.99 -4.89 9.62
CA ALA A 188 -10.40 -4.49 9.69
C ALA A 188 -10.80 -4.11 11.12
N ASP A 189 -10.32 -4.86 12.11
CA ASP A 189 -10.63 -4.61 13.52
C ASP A 189 -10.11 -3.24 13.96
N THR A 190 -8.87 -2.91 13.61
CA THR A 190 -8.29 -1.59 13.86
C THR A 190 -9.10 -0.46 13.22
N LEU A 191 -9.53 -0.63 11.97
CA LEU A 191 -10.31 0.39 11.27
C LEU A 191 -11.74 0.54 11.84
N GLN A 192 -12.33 -0.55 12.36
CA GLN A 192 -13.61 -0.52 13.06
C GLN A 192 -13.54 0.24 14.38
N GLU A 193 -12.40 0.24 15.08
CA GLU A 193 -12.20 1.06 16.29
C GLU A 193 -12.37 2.56 16.03
N TYR A 194 -12.11 3.03 14.81
CA TYR A 194 -12.41 4.41 14.39
C TYR A 194 -13.88 4.66 14.03
N GLY A 195 -14.75 3.65 14.22
CA GLY A 195 -16.16 3.72 13.82
C GLY A 195 -16.38 3.59 12.31
N LEU A 196 -15.39 3.07 11.56
CA LEU A 196 -15.50 2.92 10.12
C LEU A 196 -16.20 1.60 9.75
N HIS A 197 -17.02 1.65 8.70
CA HIS A 197 -17.55 0.47 8.05
C HIS A 197 -16.57 -0.05 7.01
N VAL A 198 -16.04 -1.25 7.23
CA VAL A 198 -14.92 -1.78 6.46
C VAL A 198 -15.39 -2.73 5.38
N TYR A 199 -15.06 -2.42 4.13
CA TYR A 199 -15.08 -3.31 2.99
C TYR A 199 -13.68 -3.88 2.80
N GLN A 200 -13.54 -5.18 2.66
CA GLN A 200 -12.22 -5.79 2.47
C GLN A 200 -12.22 -6.84 1.37
N CYS A 201 -11.10 -6.94 0.68
CA CYS A 201 -10.85 -7.97 -0.32
C CYS A 201 -9.37 -8.35 -0.34
N ASP A 202 -9.12 -9.64 -0.51
CA ASP A 202 -7.79 -10.23 -0.61
C ASP A 202 -7.55 -10.74 -2.04
N LEU A 203 -6.41 -10.36 -2.63
CA LEU A 203 -5.91 -10.90 -3.89
C LEU A 203 -4.81 -11.91 -3.58
N ASN A 204 -5.14 -13.19 -3.61
CA ASN A 204 -4.22 -14.29 -3.30
C ASN A 204 -3.71 -14.98 -4.56
N GLU A 205 -4.47 -14.87 -5.65
CA GLU A 205 -4.19 -15.52 -6.91
C GLU A 205 -3.01 -14.86 -7.62
N VAL A 206 -1.92 -15.58 -7.77
CA VAL A 206 -0.70 -15.09 -8.45
C VAL A 206 -0.87 -15.26 -9.95
N LEU A 207 -0.68 -14.20 -10.72
CA LEU A 207 -0.82 -14.22 -12.18
C LEU A 207 0.19 -15.19 -12.81
N ARG A 208 -0.23 -15.93 -13.85
CA ARG A 208 0.59 -16.97 -14.51
C ARG A 208 1.96 -16.48 -15.01
N GLN A 209 2.08 -15.23 -15.42
CA GLN A 209 3.35 -14.63 -15.83
C GLN A 209 4.42 -14.57 -14.71
N SER A 210 4.00 -14.70 -13.47
CA SER A 210 4.89 -14.73 -12.31
C SER A 210 5.40 -16.13 -11.96
N GLN A 211 4.91 -17.18 -12.62
CA GLN A 211 5.34 -18.57 -12.37
C GLN A 211 6.75 -18.84 -12.94
N ASP A 212 7.22 -18.03 -13.86
CA ASP A 212 8.56 -18.15 -14.45
C ASP A 212 9.63 -17.40 -13.62
N SER A 213 9.22 -16.61 -12.62
CA SER A 213 10.12 -15.91 -11.70
C SER A 213 10.40 -16.75 -10.46
N GLY A 214 11.67 -17.09 -10.25
CA GLY A 214 12.15 -17.81 -9.07
C GLY A 214 12.04 -16.98 -7.80
N VAL A 215 12.24 -15.68 -7.89
CA VAL A 215 12.06 -14.74 -6.77
C VAL A 215 10.60 -14.78 -6.30
N LEU A 216 9.65 -14.65 -7.24
CA LEU A 216 8.23 -14.62 -6.91
C LEU A 216 7.71 -15.99 -6.46
N TYR A 217 8.17 -17.07 -7.07
CA TYR A 217 7.84 -18.43 -6.65
C TYR A 217 8.25 -18.68 -5.19
N ASN A 218 9.51 -18.42 -4.85
CA ASN A 218 10.00 -18.64 -3.50
C ASN A 218 9.33 -17.70 -2.48
N ALA A 219 9.11 -16.43 -2.83
CA ALA A 219 8.37 -15.50 -1.99
C ALA A 219 6.93 -15.98 -1.72
N THR A 220 6.27 -16.54 -2.71
CA THR A 220 4.90 -17.10 -2.57
C THR A 220 4.89 -18.31 -1.64
N VAL A 221 5.86 -19.24 -1.78
CA VAL A 221 6.01 -20.41 -0.90
C VAL A 221 6.21 -19.98 0.56
N ILE A 222 7.15 -19.05 0.80
CA ILE A 222 7.42 -18.52 2.14
C ILE A 222 6.16 -17.87 2.72
N ARG A 223 5.44 -17.08 1.94
CA ARG A 223 4.19 -16.43 2.36
C ARG A 223 3.12 -17.43 2.74
N GLN A 224 2.91 -18.47 1.94
CA GLN A 224 1.94 -19.54 2.26
C GLN A 224 2.25 -20.18 3.59
N MET A 225 3.52 -20.43 3.89
CA MET A 225 3.94 -20.97 5.19
C MET A 225 3.59 -20.01 6.35
N ILE A 226 3.81 -18.70 6.17
CA ILE A 226 3.47 -17.68 7.18
C ILE A 226 1.95 -17.60 7.38
N THR A 227 1.18 -17.60 6.29
CA THR A 227 -0.28 -17.40 6.34
C THR A 227 -1.03 -18.59 6.94
N HIS A 228 -0.50 -19.81 6.79
CA HIS A 228 -1.13 -21.03 7.31
C HIS A 228 -0.57 -21.49 8.66
N ASP A 229 0.27 -20.66 9.30
CA ASP A 229 0.92 -20.97 10.60
C ASP A 229 1.69 -22.30 10.61
N GLU A 230 2.12 -22.77 9.44
CA GLU A 230 2.87 -24.00 9.24
C GLU A 230 4.39 -23.82 9.42
N VAL A 231 4.81 -22.94 10.33
CA VAL A 231 6.25 -22.64 10.55
C VAL A 231 6.93 -23.76 11.36
N THR A 232 6.70 -25.00 11.01
CA THR A 232 7.41 -26.15 11.60
C THR A 232 8.75 -26.46 10.93
N GLN A 233 9.01 -25.88 9.74
CA GLN A 233 10.22 -26.12 8.97
C GLN A 233 10.73 -24.83 8.33
N LEU A 234 12.07 -24.68 8.23
CA LEU A 234 12.66 -23.60 7.47
C LEU A 234 12.30 -23.70 5.99
N PRO A 235 11.91 -22.59 5.33
CA PRO A 235 11.58 -22.59 3.92
C PRO A 235 12.80 -23.00 3.09
N ARG A 236 12.58 -23.91 2.11
CA ARG A 236 13.62 -24.30 1.16
C ARG A 236 13.49 -23.47 -0.10
N ILE A 237 14.55 -22.72 -0.42
CA ILE A 237 14.62 -21.92 -1.64
C ILE A 237 14.90 -22.85 -2.83
N THR A 238 14.10 -22.70 -3.89
CA THR A 238 14.24 -23.45 -5.14
C THR A 238 14.95 -22.60 -6.18
N PHE A 239 16.15 -23.00 -6.63
CA PHE A 239 16.98 -22.26 -7.59
C PHE A 239 16.88 -22.86 -9.02
N LYS A 240 16.93 -24.18 -9.15
CA LYS A 240 17.23 -24.90 -10.40
C LYS A 240 16.21 -24.77 -11.55
N ARG A 241 15.07 -24.11 -11.32
CA ARG A 241 13.99 -23.98 -12.32
C ARG A 241 13.89 -22.61 -12.97
N PHE A 242 14.62 -21.64 -12.46
CA PHE A 242 14.42 -20.22 -12.74
C PHE A 242 15.71 -19.57 -13.19
N ALA A 243 15.59 -18.66 -14.18
CA ALA A 243 16.73 -17.92 -14.73
C ALA A 243 17.07 -16.65 -13.92
N ASP A 244 16.10 -16.17 -13.12
CA ASP A 244 16.18 -14.90 -12.37
C ASP A 244 16.71 -15.05 -10.94
N ILE A 245 17.06 -16.28 -10.53
CA ILE A 245 17.59 -16.57 -9.19
C ILE A 245 18.75 -17.55 -9.26
N VAL A 246 19.87 -17.18 -8.66
CA VAL A 246 21.10 -17.98 -8.63
C VAL A 246 21.59 -18.11 -7.20
N GLN A 247 22.06 -19.30 -6.85
CA GLN A 247 22.73 -19.52 -5.58
C GLN A 247 24.22 -19.17 -5.75
N VAL A 248 24.71 -18.23 -4.95
CA VAL A 248 26.11 -17.81 -4.93
C VAL A 248 26.74 -18.27 -3.62
N PRO A 249 27.93 -18.94 -3.65
CA PRO A 249 28.69 -19.22 -2.45
C PRO A 249 29.05 -17.94 -1.69
N GLY A 250 29.16 -18.02 -0.36
CA GLY A 250 29.36 -16.82 0.46
C GLY A 250 30.71 -16.13 0.22
N ASP A 251 31.74 -16.88 -0.17
CA ASP A 251 33.05 -16.39 -0.53
C ASP A 251 33.12 -15.68 -1.89
N GLU A 252 32.20 -16.01 -2.81
CA GLU A 252 32.06 -15.38 -4.12
C GLU A 252 31.03 -14.22 -4.16
N LEU A 253 30.34 -13.93 -3.05
CA LEU A 253 29.21 -12.98 -3.02
C LEU A 253 29.64 -11.57 -3.46
N ILE A 254 30.78 -11.08 -2.97
CA ILE A 254 31.25 -9.71 -3.26
C ILE A 254 31.63 -9.59 -4.74
N GLU A 255 32.33 -10.59 -5.30
CA GLU A 255 32.73 -10.59 -6.71
C GLU A 255 31.52 -10.71 -7.64
N SER A 256 30.54 -11.55 -7.29
CA SER A 256 29.29 -11.72 -8.02
C SER A 256 28.46 -10.44 -8.01
N LEU A 257 28.37 -9.73 -6.88
CA LEU A 257 27.69 -8.44 -6.78
C LEU A 257 28.38 -7.36 -7.61
N ALA A 258 29.72 -7.27 -7.53
CA ALA A 258 30.51 -6.31 -8.32
C ALA A 258 30.36 -6.55 -9.83
N THR A 259 30.36 -7.81 -10.25
CA THR A 259 30.15 -8.21 -11.64
C THR A 259 28.74 -7.86 -12.12
N SER A 260 27.73 -8.19 -11.32
CA SER A 260 26.32 -7.85 -11.63
C SER A 260 26.12 -6.34 -11.73
N TYR A 261 26.70 -5.58 -10.81
CA TYR A 261 26.59 -4.11 -10.81
C TYR A 261 27.26 -3.48 -12.03
N SER A 262 28.41 -4.02 -12.48
CA SER A 262 29.11 -3.54 -13.68
C SER A 262 28.37 -3.88 -14.97
N GLN A 263 27.56 -4.96 -15.00
CA GLN A 263 26.79 -5.37 -16.16
C GLN A 263 25.50 -4.57 -16.35
N VAL A 264 24.88 -4.08 -15.25
CA VAL A 264 23.64 -3.30 -15.32
C VAL A 264 23.86 -1.88 -15.84
N GLY A 265 25.12 -1.39 -15.81
CA GLY A 265 25.46 -0.05 -16.31
C GLY A 265 24.97 1.11 -15.41
N MET A 266 25.61 2.26 -15.53
CA MET A 266 25.26 3.47 -14.74
C MET A 266 23.97 4.18 -15.22
N ASP A 267 23.26 3.65 -16.20
CA ASP A 267 22.12 4.33 -16.84
C ASP A 267 20.76 4.11 -16.12
N ASP A 268 20.72 3.26 -15.09
CA ASP A 268 19.49 2.92 -14.34
C ASP A 268 19.45 3.50 -12.90
N THR A 269 20.17 4.58 -12.67
CA THR A 269 20.10 5.30 -11.39
C THR A 269 19.17 6.49 -11.42
#